data_fabe855010c4891c55381ee79cd07fa4
#
_entry.id   fabe855010c4891c55381ee79cd07fa4
#
_cell.length_a   1.000
_cell.length_b   1.000
_cell.length_c   1.000
_cell.angle_alpha   90.00
_cell.angle_beta   90.00
_cell.angle_gamma   90.00
#
_symmetry.space_group_name_H-M   'P 1'
#
loop_
_entity.id
_entity.type
_entity.pdbx_description
1 polymer ?
#
loop_
_entity_poly.entity_id
_entity_poly.type
_entity_poly.pdbx_seq_one_letter_code
_entity_poly.pdbx_strand_id
1 'polypeptide(L)'
;PQLFFEDANLENALPFLVNAGIQNGGQTCSASSRILVHRSRYDEVIDRMAKKYKELIVRPAIDDGALGPLISERQKTIVEDFISKGKNLKLVAQGEIDSKAPAKGHYVAPHLFSDVSEDHILAKDEIFGPVQVIMPFDTEEEAIKIANGTDYGLVASIWTNDGARQMRLAKKLK
;
A
#
# COMPACT_ATOMS: atom_id res chain seq x y z
N PRO A 1 -0.42 -8.94 -0.13
CA PRO A 1 0.37 -8.14 0.81
C PRO A 1 1.86 -8.15 0.47
N GLN A 2 2.65 -7.20 1.05
CA GLN A 2 4.10 -7.25 1.10
C GLN A 2 4.55 -7.46 2.55
N LEU A 3 5.38 -8.48 2.79
CA LEU A 3 5.93 -8.80 4.10
C LEU A 3 7.40 -8.34 4.14
N PHE A 4 7.72 -7.39 5.01
CA PHE A 4 9.06 -6.82 5.15
C PHE A 4 9.65 -7.20 6.51
N PHE A 5 10.66 -8.06 6.47
CA PHE A 5 11.33 -8.61 7.66
C PHE A 5 12.52 -7.73 8.11
N GLU A 6 13.01 -8.00 9.32
CA GLU A 6 14.08 -7.24 9.98
C GLU A 6 15.39 -7.20 9.20
N ASP A 7 15.70 -8.26 8.47
CA ASP A 7 16.93 -8.46 7.70
C ASP A 7 16.84 -7.96 6.25
N ALA A 8 15.67 -7.46 5.82
CA ALA A 8 15.46 -7.04 4.45
C ALA A 8 16.20 -5.72 4.12
N ASN A 9 16.65 -5.60 2.88
CA ASN A 9 17.25 -4.37 2.38
C ASN A 9 16.17 -3.37 1.97
N LEU A 10 16.01 -2.30 2.75
CA LEU A 10 14.99 -1.28 2.50
C LEU A 10 15.23 -0.48 1.22
N GLU A 11 16.48 -0.17 0.88
CA GLU A 11 16.79 0.59 -0.34
C GLU A 11 16.31 -0.16 -1.60
N ASN A 12 16.49 -1.48 -1.61
CA ASN A 12 16.03 -2.32 -2.71
C ASN A 12 14.50 -2.49 -2.70
N ALA A 13 13.88 -2.58 -1.52
CA ALA A 13 12.45 -2.82 -1.39
C ALA A 13 11.60 -1.56 -1.61
N LEU A 14 12.08 -0.39 -1.18
CA LEU A 14 11.31 0.86 -1.11
C LEU A 14 10.61 1.25 -2.44
N PRO A 15 11.27 1.20 -3.61
CA PRO A 15 10.59 1.48 -4.88
C PRO A 15 9.39 0.56 -5.14
N PHE A 16 9.53 -0.73 -4.79
CA PHE A 16 8.46 -1.72 -4.98
C PHE A 16 7.33 -1.55 -3.95
N LEU A 17 7.68 -1.23 -2.68
CA LEU A 17 6.69 -0.96 -1.64
C LEU A 17 5.78 0.20 -2.05
N VAL A 18 6.34 1.28 -2.57
CA VAL A 18 5.58 2.46 -3.02
C VAL A 18 4.83 2.15 -4.31
N ASN A 19 5.52 1.62 -5.34
CA ASN A 19 4.91 1.41 -6.66
C ASN A 19 3.72 0.45 -6.62
N ALA A 20 3.75 -0.54 -5.74
CA ALA A 20 2.66 -1.50 -5.59
C ALA A 20 1.31 -0.85 -5.19
N GLY A 21 1.35 0.33 -4.53
CA GLY A 21 0.13 1.05 -4.15
C GLY A 21 -0.36 2.06 -5.17
N ILE A 22 0.50 2.48 -6.10
CA ILE A 22 0.18 3.57 -7.02
C ILE A 22 0.11 3.15 -8.49
N GLN A 23 0.66 2.00 -8.85
CA GLN A 23 0.64 1.49 -10.21
C GLN A 23 -0.79 1.50 -10.77
N ASN A 24 -0.97 2.10 -11.94
CA ASN A 24 -2.29 2.27 -12.57
C ASN A 24 -3.33 2.94 -11.64
N GLY A 25 -2.89 3.90 -10.79
CA GLY A 25 -3.77 4.52 -9.79
C GLY A 25 -4.26 3.55 -8.72
N GLY A 26 -3.50 2.48 -8.42
CA GLY A 26 -3.89 1.43 -7.49
C GLY A 26 -4.93 0.44 -8.03
N GLN A 27 -5.32 0.57 -9.31
CA GLN A 27 -6.33 -0.26 -9.98
C GLN A 27 -5.69 -1.48 -10.63
N THR A 28 -5.02 -2.29 -9.83
CA THR A 28 -4.31 -3.48 -10.28
C THR A 28 -4.62 -4.64 -9.31
N CYS A 29 -5.07 -5.78 -9.81
CA CYS A 29 -5.38 -6.95 -8.99
C CYS A 29 -4.17 -7.50 -8.20
N SER A 30 -2.95 -7.24 -8.70
CA SER A 30 -1.69 -7.55 -8.00
C SER A 30 -1.17 -6.39 -7.14
N ALA A 31 -1.93 -5.30 -6.97
CA ALA A 31 -1.54 -4.20 -6.08
C ALA A 31 -1.38 -4.71 -4.65
N SER A 32 -0.26 -4.36 -4.02
CA SER A 32 -0.05 -4.68 -2.60
C SER A 32 -0.46 -3.50 -1.75
N SER A 33 -1.75 -3.39 -1.48
CA SER A 33 -2.33 -2.34 -0.64
C SER A 33 -1.99 -2.51 0.84
N ARG A 34 -1.59 -3.71 1.27
CA ARG A 34 -1.20 -4.03 2.64
C ARG A 34 0.30 -4.29 2.75
N ILE A 35 0.98 -3.52 3.59
CA ILE A 35 2.41 -3.67 3.87
C ILE A 35 2.55 -4.10 5.32
N LEU A 36 3.07 -5.30 5.54
CA LEU A 36 3.33 -5.88 6.85
C LEU A 36 4.81 -5.71 7.15
N VAL A 37 5.16 -5.03 8.23
CA VAL A 37 6.54 -4.68 8.55
C VAL A 37 6.91 -5.22 9.92
N HIS A 38 8.04 -5.92 10.01
CA HIS A 38 8.58 -6.34 11.30
C HIS A 38 8.78 -5.13 12.21
N ARG A 39 8.33 -5.24 13.48
CA ARG A 39 8.26 -4.11 14.42
C ARG A 39 9.58 -3.35 14.57
N SER A 40 10.70 -4.04 14.55
CA SER A 40 12.03 -3.39 14.67
C SER A 40 12.39 -2.45 13.52
N ARG A 41 11.67 -2.56 12.38
CA ARG A 41 11.89 -1.74 11.19
C ARG A 41 10.70 -0.82 10.86
N TYR A 42 9.65 -0.86 11.69
CA TYR A 42 8.36 -0.25 11.41
C TYR A 42 8.46 1.26 11.19
N ASP A 43 9.06 1.98 12.14
CA ASP A 43 9.19 3.43 12.08
C ASP A 43 10.08 3.88 10.91
N GLU A 44 11.18 3.16 10.66
CA GLU A 44 12.08 3.45 9.53
C GLU A 44 11.35 3.32 8.19
N VAL A 45 10.59 2.24 8.00
CA VAL A 45 9.83 2.02 6.76
C VAL A 45 8.75 3.08 6.58
N ILE A 46 8.02 3.43 7.64
CA ILE A 46 7.03 4.50 7.62
C ILE A 46 7.67 5.83 7.20
N ASP A 47 8.76 6.23 7.82
CA ASP A 47 9.43 7.50 7.52
C ASP A 47 9.92 7.56 6.08
N ARG A 48 10.49 6.47 5.58
CA ARG A 48 10.99 6.39 4.21
C ARG A 48 9.86 6.40 3.17
N MET A 49 8.78 5.65 3.41
CA MET A 49 7.61 5.66 2.55
C MET A 49 6.90 7.01 2.58
N ALA A 50 6.78 7.64 3.75
CA ALA A 50 6.17 8.96 3.88
C ALA A 50 6.87 10.01 3.03
N LYS A 51 8.21 10.01 3.01
CA LYS A 51 9.00 10.90 2.14
C LYS A 51 8.67 10.67 0.67
N LYS A 52 8.61 9.43 0.23
CA LYS A 52 8.28 9.08 -1.15
C LYS A 52 6.84 9.45 -1.52
N TYR A 53 5.88 9.22 -0.63
CA TYR A 53 4.48 9.58 -0.87
C TYR A 53 4.28 11.08 -1.08
N LYS A 54 4.98 11.93 -0.34
CA LYS A 54 4.93 13.39 -0.49
C LYS A 54 5.50 13.90 -1.82
N GLU A 55 6.31 13.09 -2.49
CA GLU A 55 6.86 13.39 -3.83
C GLU A 55 5.91 12.98 -4.96
N LEU A 56 4.85 12.20 -4.65
CA LEU A 56 3.93 11.70 -5.66
C LEU A 56 2.96 12.79 -6.11
N ILE A 57 2.96 13.05 -7.41
CA ILE A 57 2.04 14.00 -8.03
C ILE A 57 1.16 13.28 -9.04
N VAL A 58 -0.15 13.38 -8.83
CA VAL A 58 -1.18 12.86 -9.73
C VAL A 58 -1.37 13.84 -10.87
N ARG A 59 -1.25 13.39 -12.12
CA ARG A 59 -1.37 14.23 -13.31
C ARG A 59 -2.22 13.56 -14.40
N PRO A 60 -2.70 14.33 -15.39
CA PRO A 60 -3.17 13.74 -16.64
C PRO A 60 -2.08 12.82 -17.23
N ALA A 61 -2.47 11.71 -17.83
CA ALA A 61 -1.53 10.73 -18.38
C ALA A 61 -0.56 11.33 -19.42
N ILE A 62 -0.99 12.37 -20.15
CA ILE A 62 -0.16 13.08 -21.13
C ILE A 62 1.00 13.87 -20.48
N ASP A 63 0.89 14.23 -19.20
CA ASP A 63 1.87 15.03 -18.47
C ASP A 63 2.86 14.18 -17.66
N ASP A 64 2.81 12.85 -17.83
CA ASP A 64 3.72 11.87 -17.22
C ASP A 64 3.94 12.06 -15.71
N GLY A 65 2.84 12.05 -14.94
CA GLY A 65 2.88 12.09 -13.47
C GLY A 65 3.20 10.72 -12.86
N ALA A 66 3.37 10.69 -11.52
CA ALA A 66 3.59 9.44 -10.78
C ALA A 66 2.41 8.47 -10.93
N LEU A 67 1.20 9.00 -11.05
CA LEU A 67 -0.02 8.24 -11.36
C LEU A 67 -1.03 9.15 -12.06
N GLY A 68 -1.94 8.54 -12.84
CA GLY A 68 -3.00 9.20 -13.55
C GLY A 68 -4.35 9.17 -12.82
N PRO A 69 -5.44 9.54 -13.53
CA PRO A 69 -6.80 9.46 -12.98
C PRO A 69 -7.27 8.01 -12.84
N LEU A 70 -8.27 7.79 -11.99
CA LEU A 70 -9.03 6.55 -11.93
C LEU A 70 -9.91 6.40 -13.18
N ILE A 71 -10.34 5.18 -13.45
CA ILE A 71 -11.08 4.83 -14.66
C ILE A 71 -12.45 5.52 -14.77
N SER A 72 -13.09 5.86 -13.64
CA SER A 72 -14.45 6.40 -13.66
C SER A 72 -14.78 7.18 -12.38
N GLU A 73 -15.82 8.01 -12.45
CA GLU A 73 -16.42 8.69 -11.29
C GLU A 73 -16.88 7.69 -10.22
N ARG A 74 -17.49 6.59 -10.64
CA ARG A 74 -17.92 5.52 -9.72
C ARG A 74 -16.74 4.99 -8.91
N GLN A 75 -15.59 4.70 -9.56
CA GLN A 75 -14.41 4.19 -8.87
C GLN A 75 -13.81 5.25 -7.95
N LYS A 76 -13.78 6.52 -8.38
CA LYS A 76 -13.37 7.63 -7.53
C LYS A 76 -14.22 7.70 -6.25
N THR A 77 -15.53 7.66 -6.38
CA THR A 77 -16.46 7.68 -5.22
C THR A 77 -16.21 6.51 -4.27
N ILE A 78 -15.98 5.29 -4.79
CA ILE A 78 -15.66 4.13 -3.97
C ILE A 78 -14.36 4.35 -3.17
N VAL A 79 -13.31 4.82 -3.83
CA VAL A 79 -12.02 5.07 -3.18
C VAL A 79 -12.12 6.17 -2.13
N GLU A 80 -12.82 7.26 -2.43
CA GLU A 80 -13.06 8.37 -1.49
C GLU A 80 -13.88 7.91 -0.27
N ASP A 81 -14.85 7.00 -0.45
CA ASP A 81 -15.59 6.39 0.65
C ASP A 81 -14.67 5.58 1.57
N PHE A 82 -13.77 4.75 1.01
CA PHE A 82 -12.76 4.05 1.80
C PHE A 82 -11.84 5.01 2.55
N ILE A 83 -11.32 6.06 1.89
CA ILE A 83 -10.49 7.07 2.54
C ILE A 83 -11.26 7.71 3.71
N SER A 84 -12.55 8.01 3.53
CA SER A 84 -13.40 8.58 4.58
C SER A 84 -13.55 7.66 5.79
N LYS A 85 -13.59 6.35 5.59
CA LYS A 85 -13.60 5.33 6.65
C LYS A 85 -12.26 5.25 7.41
N GLY A 86 -11.19 5.70 6.78
CA GLY A 86 -9.85 5.83 7.38
C GLY A 86 -9.62 7.11 8.19
N LYS A 87 -10.58 8.01 8.32
CA LYS A 87 -10.42 9.33 8.97
C LYS A 87 -9.92 9.29 10.43
N ASN A 88 -10.15 8.19 11.13
CA ASN A 88 -9.70 7.99 12.51
C ASN A 88 -8.35 7.26 12.60
N LEU A 89 -7.79 6.83 11.48
CA LEU A 89 -6.47 6.23 11.39
C LEU A 89 -5.38 7.31 11.30
N LYS A 90 -4.16 6.92 11.55
CA LYS A 90 -3.00 7.79 11.37
C LYS A 90 -2.66 7.91 9.89
N LEU A 91 -3.02 9.03 9.27
CA LEU A 91 -2.55 9.39 7.94
C LEU A 91 -1.05 9.75 8.04
N VAL A 92 -0.21 8.91 7.49
CA VAL A 92 1.26 9.07 7.49
C VAL A 92 1.70 10.08 6.45
N ALA A 93 1.18 9.93 5.24
CA ALA A 93 1.47 10.79 4.13
C ALA A 93 0.37 10.73 3.07
N GLN A 94 0.29 11.79 2.30
CA GLN A 94 -0.56 11.92 1.13
C GLN A 94 0.25 12.58 0.03
N GLY A 95 0.08 12.14 -1.21
CA GLY A 95 0.58 12.83 -2.40
C GLY A 95 -0.33 13.99 -2.79
N GLU A 96 -0.02 14.63 -3.89
CA GLU A 96 -0.74 15.80 -4.38
C GLU A 96 -1.38 15.55 -5.74
N ILE A 97 -2.49 16.25 -6.01
CA ILE A 97 -3.07 16.35 -7.36
C ILE A 97 -2.55 17.64 -7.96
N ASP A 98 -1.96 17.57 -9.17
CA ASP A 98 -1.46 18.74 -9.87
C ASP A 98 -2.58 19.79 -10.03
N SER A 99 -2.29 21.03 -9.69
CA SER A 99 -3.25 22.13 -9.79
C SER A 99 -3.78 22.37 -11.22
N LYS A 100 -3.07 21.88 -12.22
CA LYS A 100 -3.46 21.95 -13.65
C LYS A 100 -4.31 20.76 -14.08
N ALA A 101 -4.51 19.77 -13.21
CA ALA A 101 -5.34 18.62 -13.54
C ALA A 101 -6.78 19.07 -13.81
N PRO A 102 -7.42 18.61 -14.91
CA PRO A 102 -8.79 18.99 -15.24
C PRO A 102 -9.77 18.67 -14.11
N ALA A 103 -10.58 19.64 -13.69
CA ALA A 103 -11.52 19.48 -12.57
C ALA A 103 -12.55 18.35 -12.77
N LYS A 104 -12.85 18.00 -14.03
CA LYS A 104 -13.75 16.89 -14.38
C LYS A 104 -13.05 15.52 -14.42
N GLY A 105 -11.75 15.46 -14.16
CA GLY A 105 -11.01 14.20 -14.11
C GLY A 105 -11.23 13.44 -12.80
N HIS A 106 -11.09 12.12 -12.84
CA HIS A 106 -11.30 11.24 -11.69
C HIS A 106 -10.03 11.06 -10.87
N TYR A 107 -9.40 12.16 -10.47
CA TYR A 107 -8.15 12.17 -9.74
C TYR A 107 -8.39 11.91 -8.25
N VAL A 108 -7.54 11.05 -7.65
CA VAL A 108 -7.47 10.81 -6.21
C VAL A 108 -6.00 10.84 -5.81
N ALA A 109 -5.66 11.63 -4.79
CA ALA A 109 -4.32 11.66 -4.24
C ALA A 109 -3.98 10.32 -3.58
N PRO A 110 -2.75 9.79 -3.69
CA PRO A 110 -2.36 8.58 -2.99
C PRO A 110 -2.30 8.81 -1.47
N HIS A 111 -2.83 7.85 -0.70
CA HIS A 111 -2.89 7.89 0.75
C HIS A 111 -2.12 6.72 1.36
N LEU A 112 -1.35 7.00 2.42
CA LEU A 112 -0.63 6.04 3.21
C LEU A 112 -1.07 6.15 4.68
N PHE A 113 -1.68 5.08 5.22
CA PHE A 113 -2.11 5.00 6.61
C PHE A 113 -1.24 4.03 7.40
N SER A 114 -1.01 4.32 8.69
CA SER A 114 -0.35 3.43 9.63
C SER A 114 -1.23 3.14 10.85
N ASP A 115 -0.74 2.23 11.69
CA ASP A 115 -1.40 1.79 12.92
C ASP A 115 -2.81 1.22 12.66
N VAL A 116 -2.96 0.54 11.52
CA VAL A 116 -4.21 -0.04 11.07
C VAL A 116 -4.38 -1.43 11.66
N SER A 117 -5.51 -1.67 12.34
CA SER A 117 -5.87 -3.00 12.83
C SER A 117 -6.11 -3.98 11.68
N GLU A 118 -5.75 -5.25 11.88
CA GLU A 118 -6.02 -6.33 10.92
C GLU A 118 -7.51 -6.48 10.56
N ASP A 119 -8.42 -6.02 11.43
CA ASP A 119 -9.88 -6.08 11.21
C ASP A 119 -10.48 -4.81 10.60
N HIS A 120 -9.67 -3.77 10.41
CA HIS A 120 -10.16 -2.54 9.80
C HIS A 120 -10.49 -2.75 8.32
N ILE A 121 -11.55 -2.10 7.82
CA ILE A 121 -12.03 -2.27 6.44
C ILE A 121 -10.94 -1.96 5.39
N LEU A 122 -10.05 -0.99 5.64
CA LEU A 122 -8.93 -0.67 4.75
C LEU A 122 -7.86 -1.79 4.69
N ALA A 123 -7.84 -2.69 5.67
CA ALA A 123 -6.95 -3.84 5.72
C ALA A 123 -7.64 -5.14 5.24
N LYS A 124 -8.97 -5.17 5.18
CA LYS A 124 -9.75 -6.36 4.81
C LYS A 124 -10.21 -6.34 3.36
N ASP A 125 -10.72 -5.20 2.90
CA ASP A 125 -11.41 -5.09 1.61
C ASP A 125 -10.46 -4.58 0.51
N GLU A 126 -10.76 -4.95 -0.72
CA GLU A 126 -10.06 -4.45 -1.90
C GLU A 126 -10.56 -3.04 -2.26
N ILE A 127 -9.71 -2.04 -2.09
CA ILE A 127 -10.05 -0.63 -2.39
C ILE A 127 -10.01 -0.35 -3.89
N PHE A 128 -9.08 -0.98 -4.61
CA PHE A 128 -8.82 -0.78 -6.03
C PHE A 128 -8.56 0.69 -6.40
N GLY A 129 -7.71 1.32 -5.59
CA GLY A 129 -7.33 2.73 -5.66
C GLY A 129 -5.99 3.00 -4.96
N PRO A 130 -5.45 4.23 -5.03
CA PRO A 130 -4.12 4.56 -4.54
C PRO A 130 -4.09 4.75 -3.01
N VAL A 131 -4.43 3.70 -2.29
CA VAL A 131 -4.47 3.67 -0.81
C VAL A 131 -3.67 2.47 -0.32
N GLN A 132 -2.70 2.71 0.56
CA GLN A 132 -1.93 1.66 1.23
C GLN A 132 -2.04 1.78 2.74
N VAL A 133 -1.98 0.64 3.41
CA VAL A 133 -1.92 0.55 4.88
C VAL A 133 -0.63 -0.16 5.30
N ILE A 134 0.02 0.36 6.35
CA ILE A 134 1.19 -0.27 6.97
C ILE A 134 0.77 -0.81 8.34
N MET A 135 1.09 -2.08 8.59
CA MET A 135 0.77 -2.80 9.83
C MET A 135 2.04 -3.45 10.38
N PRO A 136 2.29 -3.38 11.69
CA PRO A 136 3.42 -4.07 12.30
C PRO A 136 3.13 -5.55 12.51
N PHE A 137 4.20 -6.35 12.61
CA PHE A 137 4.16 -7.72 13.17
C PHE A 137 5.43 -7.98 13.97
N ASP A 138 5.38 -8.94 14.90
CA ASP A 138 6.51 -9.28 15.76
C ASP A 138 7.14 -10.65 15.42
N THR A 139 6.35 -11.58 14.85
CA THR A 139 6.81 -12.93 14.54
C THR A 139 6.42 -13.38 13.13
N GLU A 140 7.12 -14.40 12.61
CA GLU A 140 6.80 -15.01 11.32
C GLU A 140 5.36 -15.56 11.28
N GLU A 141 4.91 -16.16 12.40
CA GLU A 141 3.55 -16.70 12.56
C GLU A 141 2.49 -15.60 12.50
N GLU A 142 2.75 -14.47 13.14
CA GLU A 142 1.86 -13.31 13.10
C GLU A 142 1.79 -12.70 11.70
N ALA A 143 2.93 -12.56 11.02
CA ALA A 143 2.97 -12.09 9.65
C ALA A 143 2.12 -12.96 8.72
N ILE A 144 2.21 -14.29 8.85
CA ILE A 144 1.40 -15.26 8.08
C ILE A 144 -0.09 -15.10 8.43
N LYS A 145 -0.43 -15.00 9.72
CA LYS A 145 -1.81 -14.83 10.19
C LYS A 145 -2.43 -13.57 9.56
N ILE A 146 -1.76 -12.43 9.66
CA ILE A 146 -2.24 -11.16 9.11
C ILE A 146 -2.30 -11.23 7.58
N ALA A 147 -1.28 -11.79 6.92
CA ALA A 147 -1.25 -11.91 5.47
C ALA A 147 -2.44 -12.72 4.93
N ASN A 148 -2.75 -13.85 5.57
CA ASN A 148 -3.85 -14.75 5.21
C ASN A 148 -5.22 -14.31 5.77
N GLY A 149 -5.26 -13.22 6.53
CA GLY A 149 -6.45 -12.74 7.23
C GLY A 149 -7.51 -12.06 6.35
N THR A 150 -7.49 -12.26 5.04
CA THR A 150 -8.50 -11.76 4.08
C THR A 150 -8.99 -12.89 3.19
N ASP A 151 -10.10 -12.65 2.48
CA ASP A 151 -10.67 -13.60 1.52
C ASP A 151 -9.90 -13.61 0.18
N TYR A 152 -8.92 -12.73 0.01
CA TYR A 152 -8.11 -12.60 -1.20
C TYR A 152 -6.81 -13.40 -1.08
N GLY A 153 -6.27 -13.88 -2.23
CA GLY A 153 -5.06 -14.70 -2.23
C GLY A 153 -4.35 -14.77 -3.58
N LEU A 154 -4.30 -13.66 -4.33
CA LEU A 154 -3.69 -13.66 -5.67
C LEU A 154 -2.16 -13.58 -5.63
N VAL A 155 -1.60 -12.66 -4.82
CA VAL A 155 -0.17 -12.36 -4.81
C VAL A 155 0.32 -11.91 -3.44
N ALA A 156 1.55 -12.29 -3.11
CA ALA A 156 2.28 -11.78 -1.96
C ALA A 156 3.76 -11.57 -2.33
N SER A 157 4.42 -10.60 -1.70
CA SER A 157 5.85 -10.39 -1.79
C SER A 157 6.50 -10.57 -0.42
N ILE A 158 7.69 -11.19 -0.39
CA ILE A 158 8.44 -11.46 0.84
C ILE A 158 9.82 -10.82 0.71
N TRP A 159 10.11 -9.88 1.60
CA TRP A 159 11.38 -9.18 1.69
C TRP A 159 12.16 -9.68 2.89
N THR A 160 13.15 -10.51 2.67
CA THR A 160 14.09 -11.07 3.64
C THR A 160 15.35 -11.58 2.94
N ASN A 161 16.48 -11.55 3.61
CA ASN A 161 17.73 -12.17 3.13
C ASN A 161 17.85 -13.66 3.52
N ASP A 162 16.94 -14.17 4.36
CA ASP A 162 16.89 -15.59 4.74
C ASP A 162 16.10 -16.42 3.71
N GLY A 163 16.82 -17.14 2.85
CA GLY A 163 16.23 -18.02 1.84
C GLY A 163 15.38 -19.16 2.44
N ALA A 164 15.69 -19.64 3.63
CA ALA A 164 14.87 -20.65 4.31
C ALA A 164 13.52 -20.06 4.75
N ARG A 165 13.52 -18.83 5.27
CA ARG A 165 12.29 -18.04 5.58
C ARG A 165 11.44 -17.84 4.32
N GLN A 166 12.04 -17.43 3.20
CA GLN A 166 11.33 -17.24 1.93
C GLN A 166 10.55 -18.51 1.55
N MET A 167 11.20 -19.66 1.60
CA MET A 167 10.59 -20.93 1.22
C MET A 167 9.51 -21.40 2.22
N ARG A 168 9.70 -21.15 3.52
CA ARG A 168 8.68 -21.46 4.55
C ARG A 168 7.42 -20.63 4.34
N LEU A 169 7.59 -19.32 4.14
CA LEU A 169 6.49 -18.37 3.94
C LEU A 169 5.73 -18.65 2.64
N ALA A 170 6.44 -18.87 1.53
CA ALA A 170 5.82 -19.15 0.24
C ALA A 170 4.88 -20.38 0.28
N LYS A 171 5.15 -21.34 1.16
CA LYS A 171 4.28 -22.52 1.35
C LYS A 171 3.08 -22.29 2.27
N LYS A 172 3.10 -21.23 3.08
CA LYS A 172 2.07 -20.94 4.09
C LYS A 172 1.14 -19.79 3.70
N LEU A 173 1.56 -18.95 2.76
CA LEU A 173 0.71 -17.89 2.22
C LEU A 173 -0.32 -18.47 1.24
N LYS A 174 -1.55 -17.95 1.33
CA LYS A 174 -2.68 -18.32 0.47
C LYS A 174 -2.67 -17.53 -0.83
#